data_9a6e03c4808622c9b4213763f00e2963
#
_entry.id   9a6e03c4808622c9b4213763f00e2963
#
_cell.length_a   1.000
_cell.length_b   1.000
_cell.length_c   1.000
_cell.angle_alpha   90.00
_cell.angle_beta   90.00
_cell.angle_gamma   90.00
#
_symmetry.space_group_name_H-M   'P 1'
#
loop_
_entity.id
_entity.type
_entity.pdbx_description
1 polymer ?
#
loop_
_entity_poly.entity_id
_entity_poly.type
_entity_poly.pdbx_seq_one_letter_code
_entity_poly.pdbx_strand_id
1 'polypeptide(L)'
;MTKMEKEILEQPKVLASLKGVNEVTIKNLVSDIKQRDIRMVYFAARGTSDHASIYASYLISTYVGVPTALALPSVITAYDGKLCLKDALVIGVSQSGKAADVLAVMEKAKQCGALTVAVTNDLQSPMAQFGDYHLYCNAGLEESVAATKTFTSQMYVLAMLAAVWGDNEAMLAKLDEVPGAVEQLLSYIPHDIEKIIQRYRYMENGFVLSRGTSMAVAFETMLKLQETNYVKMKGYAVSDFWHGPLAQVDEGTFVILYAPEGPVFENCKEMLAKLDDIGAEVILVSDNEEIVAGRPFSFLVPKLGCDCVSPFLFAVFAQMFACKLTAVKGRNPDAPRNLNKVTITK
;
A
#
# COMPACT_ATOMS: atom_id res chain seq x y z
N MET A 1 -13.92 -9.66 18.46
CA MET A 1 -12.84 -9.07 17.66
C MET A 1 -12.29 -10.15 16.74
N THR A 2 -12.23 -9.89 15.43
CA THR A 2 -11.66 -10.79 14.43
C THR A 2 -10.13 -10.74 14.45
N LYS A 3 -9.44 -11.72 13.82
CA LYS A 3 -7.96 -11.66 13.67
C LYS A 3 -7.56 -10.43 12.88
N MET A 4 -8.26 -10.15 11.78
CA MET A 4 -8.00 -8.95 10.95
C MET A 4 -8.10 -7.66 11.78
N GLU A 5 -9.13 -7.49 12.60
CA GLU A 5 -9.28 -6.31 13.45
C GLU A 5 -8.16 -6.21 14.49
N LYS A 6 -7.77 -7.33 15.11
CA LYS A 6 -6.64 -7.37 16.04
C LYS A 6 -5.33 -6.95 15.37
N GLU A 7 -5.06 -7.47 14.18
CA GLU A 7 -3.86 -7.17 13.40
C GLU A 7 -3.82 -5.71 12.94
N ILE A 8 -4.97 -5.09 12.66
CA ILE A 8 -5.07 -3.65 12.38
C ILE A 8 -4.67 -2.84 13.63
N LEU A 9 -5.13 -3.24 14.80
CA LEU A 9 -4.82 -2.56 16.07
C LEU A 9 -3.37 -2.74 16.54
N GLU A 10 -2.65 -3.74 16.03
CA GLU A 10 -1.23 -3.96 16.34
C GLU A 10 -0.28 -3.03 15.55
N GLN A 11 -0.75 -2.35 14.51
CA GLN A 11 0.08 -1.56 13.60
C GLN A 11 0.92 -0.48 14.27
N PRO A 12 0.43 0.32 15.23
CA PRO A 12 1.27 1.33 15.88
C PRO A 12 2.54 0.74 16.47
N LYS A 13 2.40 -0.36 17.22
CA LYS A 13 3.53 -1.07 17.85
C LYS A 13 4.48 -1.67 16.83
N VAL A 14 3.95 -2.27 15.78
CA VAL A 14 4.75 -2.85 14.70
C VAL A 14 5.57 -1.77 14.02
N LEU A 15 4.93 -0.69 13.56
CA LEU A 15 5.57 0.42 12.85
C LEU A 15 6.68 1.08 13.68
N ALA A 16 6.44 1.29 14.99
CA ALA A 16 7.44 1.85 15.90
C ALA A 16 8.72 1.01 16.02
N SER A 17 8.63 -0.30 15.76
CA SER A 17 9.78 -1.20 15.87
C SER A 17 10.67 -1.22 14.61
N LEU A 18 10.17 -0.82 13.45
CA LEU A 18 10.79 -1.08 12.16
C LEU A 18 12.10 -0.34 11.94
N LYS A 19 12.21 0.88 12.46
CA LYS A 19 13.44 1.68 12.35
C LYS A 19 14.60 0.96 13.04
N GLY A 20 14.43 0.56 14.29
CA GLY A 20 15.48 -0.13 15.05
C GLY A 20 15.93 -1.44 14.43
N VAL A 21 15.01 -2.15 13.76
CA VAL A 21 15.31 -3.44 13.11
C VAL A 21 16.05 -3.28 11.80
N ASN A 22 15.76 -2.24 10.99
CA ASN A 22 16.22 -2.15 9.61
C ASN A 22 17.30 -1.07 9.37
N GLU A 23 17.50 -0.13 10.28
CA GLU A 23 18.36 1.05 10.06
C GLU A 23 19.78 0.68 9.59
N VAL A 24 20.43 -0.27 10.25
CA VAL A 24 21.79 -0.68 9.90
C VAL A 24 21.82 -1.35 8.52
N THR A 25 20.87 -2.23 8.26
CA THR A 25 20.77 -2.92 6.97
C THR A 25 20.50 -1.93 5.83
N ILE A 26 19.62 -0.96 6.03
CA ILE A 26 19.33 0.08 5.02
C ILE A 26 20.55 0.97 4.76
N LYS A 27 21.30 1.38 5.80
CA LYS A 27 22.53 2.17 5.63
C LYS A 27 23.58 1.41 4.83
N ASN A 28 23.78 0.12 5.11
CA ASN A 28 24.71 -0.72 4.37
C ASN A 28 24.26 -0.92 2.90
N LEU A 29 22.97 -1.20 2.69
CA LEU A 29 22.37 -1.30 1.37
C LEU A 29 22.58 -0.01 0.56
N VAL A 30 22.29 1.16 1.15
CA VAL A 30 22.46 2.46 0.47
C VAL A 30 23.93 2.73 0.16
N SER A 31 24.86 2.35 1.05
CA SER A 31 26.29 2.43 0.77
C SER A 31 26.68 1.62 -0.47
N ASP A 32 26.18 0.38 -0.59
CA ASP A 32 26.40 -0.48 -1.77
C ASP A 32 25.75 0.10 -3.04
N ILE A 33 24.52 0.62 -2.91
CA ILE A 33 23.83 1.27 -4.03
C ILE A 33 24.64 2.46 -4.55
N LYS A 34 25.15 3.32 -3.67
CA LYS A 34 25.94 4.51 -4.05
C LYS A 34 27.30 4.15 -4.67
N GLN A 35 27.82 2.94 -4.46
CA GLN A 35 29.04 2.43 -5.11
C GLN A 35 28.77 1.81 -6.49
N ARG A 36 27.52 1.47 -6.78
CA ARG A 36 27.08 0.92 -8.06
C ARG A 36 26.37 2.00 -8.86
N ASP A 37 26.49 2.01 -10.17
CA ASP A 37 25.72 2.91 -11.05
C ASP A 37 24.30 2.36 -11.24
N ILE A 38 23.48 2.36 -10.16
CA ILE A 38 22.09 1.91 -10.22
C ILE A 38 21.26 2.90 -11.01
N ARG A 39 20.69 2.45 -12.13
CA ARG A 39 19.95 3.28 -13.08
C ARG A 39 18.46 3.04 -13.05
N MET A 40 17.99 1.98 -12.41
CA MET A 40 16.57 1.68 -12.26
C MET A 40 16.32 0.80 -11.04
N VAL A 41 15.12 0.89 -10.50
CA VAL A 41 14.61 -0.08 -9.52
C VAL A 41 13.55 -0.94 -10.19
N TYR A 42 13.67 -2.26 -10.06
CA TYR A 42 12.74 -3.22 -10.60
C TYR A 42 12.08 -3.99 -9.46
N PHE A 43 10.81 -3.72 -9.21
CA PHE A 43 10.05 -4.36 -8.14
C PHE A 43 9.39 -5.65 -8.63
N ALA A 44 9.55 -6.73 -7.87
CA ALA A 44 8.85 -7.99 -8.10
C ALA A 44 7.94 -8.30 -6.89
N ALA A 45 6.64 -8.29 -7.12
CA ALA A 45 5.63 -8.47 -6.08
C ALA A 45 4.30 -8.99 -6.63
N ARG A 46 3.35 -9.30 -5.74
CA ARG A 46 1.96 -9.66 -6.08
C ARG A 46 0.98 -9.10 -5.07
N GLY A 47 -0.22 -8.75 -5.53
CA GLY A 47 -1.32 -8.32 -4.69
C GLY A 47 -0.95 -7.15 -3.77
N THR A 48 -1.22 -7.27 -2.49
CA THR A 48 -0.91 -6.25 -1.47
C THR A 48 0.56 -5.81 -1.49
N SER A 49 1.49 -6.74 -1.70
CA SER A 49 2.93 -6.40 -1.80
C SER A 49 3.26 -5.60 -3.06
N ASP A 50 2.53 -5.80 -4.15
CA ASP A 50 2.66 -4.99 -5.36
C ASP A 50 2.20 -3.55 -5.12
N HIS A 51 1.12 -3.36 -4.34
CA HIS A 51 0.68 -2.02 -3.94
C HIS A 51 1.71 -1.31 -3.06
N ALA A 52 2.39 -2.01 -2.15
CA ALA A 52 3.52 -1.44 -1.40
C ALA A 52 4.68 -1.04 -2.32
N SER A 53 4.91 -1.81 -3.40
CA SER A 53 5.90 -1.48 -4.43
C SER A 53 5.52 -0.26 -5.26
N ILE A 54 4.23 -0.07 -5.56
CA ILE A 54 3.72 1.15 -6.21
C ILE A 54 3.99 2.38 -5.34
N TYR A 55 3.71 2.30 -4.02
CA TYR A 55 4.03 3.38 -3.09
C TYR A 55 5.54 3.71 -3.11
N ALA A 56 6.39 2.70 -2.99
CA ALA A 56 7.84 2.87 -3.03
C ALA A 56 8.32 3.47 -4.36
N SER A 57 7.68 3.11 -5.48
CA SER A 57 7.98 3.64 -6.81
C SER A 57 7.78 5.16 -6.87
N TYR A 58 6.70 5.67 -6.28
CA TYR A 58 6.50 7.13 -6.16
C TYR A 58 7.62 7.79 -5.36
N LEU A 59 7.97 7.21 -4.20
CA LEU A 59 8.99 7.80 -3.32
C LEU A 59 10.38 7.80 -3.97
N ILE A 60 10.80 6.67 -4.53
CA ILE A 60 12.12 6.54 -5.16
C ILE A 60 12.21 7.46 -6.37
N SER A 61 11.20 7.46 -7.24
CA SER A 61 11.24 8.32 -8.42
C SER A 61 11.21 9.82 -8.07
N THR A 62 10.50 10.20 -7.00
CA THR A 62 10.39 11.60 -6.58
C THR A 62 11.60 12.09 -5.81
N TYR A 63 12.08 11.30 -4.84
CA TYR A 63 13.08 11.78 -3.86
C TYR A 63 14.50 11.30 -4.15
N VAL A 64 14.64 10.20 -4.90
CA VAL A 64 15.96 9.68 -5.31
C VAL A 64 16.27 10.02 -6.78
N GLY A 65 15.23 10.22 -7.60
CA GLY A 65 15.40 10.54 -9.02
C GLY A 65 15.71 9.32 -9.89
N VAL A 66 15.53 8.10 -9.38
CA VAL A 66 15.78 6.86 -10.11
C VAL A 66 14.46 6.31 -10.66
N PRO A 67 14.36 6.01 -11.97
CA PRO A 67 13.15 5.42 -12.55
C PRO A 67 12.88 4.03 -11.97
N THR A 68 11.61 3.70 -11.85
CA THR A 68 11.15 2.42 -11.30
C THR A 68 10.24 1.69 -12.28
N ALA A 69 10.19 0.37 -12.19
CA ALA A 69 9.25 -0.47 -12.93
C ALA A 69 8.76 -1.64 -12.07
N LEU A 70 7.51 -2.05 -12.30
CA LEU A 70 6.96 -3.27 -11.74
C LEU A 70 7.26 -4.46 -12.67
N ALA A 71 7.70 -5.56 -12.11
CA ALA A 71 8.02 -6.76 -12.87
C ALA A 71 6.75 -7.40 -13.46
N LEU A 72 6.90 -7.95 -14.64
CA LEU A 72 5.96 -8.90 -15.24
C LEU A 72 6.56 -10.30 -15.11
N PRO A 73 6.37 -11.04 -14.00
CA PRO A 73 7.07 -12.29 -13.76
C PRO A 73 6.90 -13.33 -14.86
N SER A 74 5.77 -13.33 -15.56
CA SER A 74 5.54 -14.21 -16.71
C SER A 74 6.56 -14.04 -17.85
N VAL A 75 7.15 -12.85 -17.98
CA VAL A 75 8.25 -12.62 -18.95
C VAL A 75 9.40 -13.58 -18.66
N ILE A 76 9.67 -13.89 -17.39
CA ILE A 76 10.72 -14.81 -16.99
C ILE A 76 10.18 -16.25 -16.91
N THR A 77 9.09 -16.46 -16.18
CA THR A 77 8.59 -17.79 -15.85
C THR A 77 7.92 -18.52 -17.01
N ALA A 78 7.37 -17.81 -17.99
CA ALA A 78 6.66 -18.39 -19.12
C ALA A 78 7.32 -18.12 -20.48
N TYR A 79 7.95 -16.96 -20.66
CA TYR A 79 8.49 -16.54 -21.96
C TYR A 79 10.02 -16.64 -22.05
N ASP A 80 10.72 -17.04 -20.99
CA ASP A 80 12.20 -17.07 -20.90
C ASP A 80 12.85 -15.76 -21.42
N GLY A 81 12.28 -14.63 -20.99
CA GLY A 81 12.64 -13.31 -21.50
C GLY A 81 14.07 -12.91 -21.16
N LYS A 82 14.72 -12.24 -22.12
CA LYS A 82 16.11 -11.76 -22.01
C LYS A 82 16.15 -10.34 -21.42
N LEU A 83 15.86 -10.21 -20.11
CA LEU A 83 15.96 -8.92 -19.43
C LEU A 83 17.41 -8.58 -19.12
N CYS A 84 17.81 -7.33 -19.39
CA CYS A 84 19.09 -6.77 -18.95
C CYS A 84 18.89 -6.01 -17.65
N LEU A 85 19.28 -6.61 -16.52
CA LEU A 85 19.09 -6.05 -15.17
C LEU A 85 20.41 -5.71 -14.47
N LYS A 86 21.54 -5.66 -15.22
CA LYS A 86 22.89 -5.48 -14.66
C LYS A 86 23.02 -4.25 -13.75
N ASP A 87 22.46 -3.12 -14.17
CA ASP A 87 22.55 -1.85 -13.45
C ASP A 87 21.23 -1.54 -12.70
N ALA A 88 20.48 -2.59 -12.33
CA ALA A 88 19.24 -2.47 -11.60
C ALA A 88 19.40 -2.85 -10.12
N LEU A 89 18.64 -2.18 -9.27
CA LEU A 89 18.28 -2.68 -7.94
C LEU A 89 16.99 -3.48 -8.09
N VAL A 90 17.01 -4.76 -7.81
CA VAL A 90 15.81 -5.61 -7.88
C VAL A 90 15.30 -5.89 -6.48
N ILE A 91 14.09 -5.45 -6.21
CA ILE A 91 13.44 -5.58 -4.88
C ILE A 91 12.29 -6.57 -4.99
N GLY A 92 12.45 -7.73 -4.39
CA GLY A 92 11.37 -8.71 -4.22
C GLY A 92 10.59 -8.42 -2.95
N VAL A 93 9.27 -8.20 -3.07
CA VAL A 93 8.39 -7.90 -1.92
C VAL A 93 7.35 -9.00 -1.78
N SER A 94 7.31 -9.65 -0.61
CA SER A 94 6.38 -10.75 -0.32
C SER A 94 6.23 -10.94 1.18
N GLN A 95 5.00 -10.93 1.70
CA GLN A 95 4.75 -11.17 3.12
C GLN A 95 5.37 -12.51 3.58
N SER A 96 5.11 -13.59 2.89
CA SER A 96 5.63 -14.92 3.24
C SER A 96 7.06 -15.19 2.76
N GLY A 97 7.58 -14.41 1.79
CA GLY A 97 8.85 -14.67 1.13
C GLY A 97 8.92 -15.98 0.37
N LYS A 98 7.76 -16.58 0.01
CA LYS A 98 7.63 -17.90 -0.65
C LYS A 98 7.02 -17.82 -2.04
N ALA A 99 6.77 -16.64 -2.57
CA ALA A 99 6.22 -16.44 -3.91
C ALA A 99 7.25 -16.87 -4.97
N ALA A 100 6.97 -18.00 -5.63
CA ALA A 100 7.91 -18.63 -6.55
C ALA A 100 8.23 -17.75 -7.78
N ASP A 101 7.25 -17.06 -8.31
CA ASP A 101 7.38 -16.14 -9.43
C ASP A 101 8.19 -14.88 -9.07
N VAL A 102 8.08 -14.37 -7.85
CA VAL A 102 8.91 -13.28 -7.34
C VAL A 102 10.36 -13.75 -7.17
N LEU A 103 10.56 -14.93 -6.59
CA LEU A 103 11.89 -15.53 -6.44
C LEU A 103 12.56 -15.74 -7.79
N ALA A 104 11.84 -16.25 -8.81
CA ALA A 104 12.36 -16.42 -10.15
C ALA A 104 12.86 -15.09 -10.79
N VAL A 105 12.16 -13.98 -10.52
CA VAL A 105 12.63 -12.64 -10.94
C VAL A 105 13.93 -12.27 -10.24
N MET A 106 14.04 -12.50 -8.93
CA MET A 106 15.27 -12.23 -8.16
C MET A 106 16.44 -13.11 -8.63
N GLU A 107 16.19 -14.40 -8.93
CA GLU A 107 17.17 -15.33 -9.46
C GLU A 107 17.71 -14.85 -10.82
N LYS A 108 16.82 -14.46 -11.73
CA LYS A 108 17.20 -13.89 -13.03
C LYS A 108 18.00 -12.61 -12.87
N ALA A 109 17.60 -11.73 -11.95
CA ALA A 109 18.31 -10.50 -11.64
C ALA A 109 19.75 -10.78 -11.17
N LYS A 110 19.93 -11.71 -10.25
CA LYS A 110 21.25 -12.08 -9.72
C LYS A 110 22.15 -12.68 -10.80
N GLN A 111 21.58 -13.50 -11.71
CA GLN A 111 22.29 -14.02 -12.89
C GLN A 111 22.77 -12.89 -13.83
N CYS A 112 22.04 -11.77 -13.88
CA CYS A 112 22.42 -10.57 -14.65
C CYS A 112 23.42 -9.66 -13.90
N GLY A 113 23.78 -9.96 -12.64
CA GLY A 113 24.67 -9.14 -11.81
C GLY A 113 23.99 -7.97 -11.10
N ALA A 114 22.64 -7.95 -11.07
CA ALA A 114 21.87 -6.96 -10.32
C ALA A 114 22.07 -7.11 -8.81
N LEU A 115 21.92 -6.00 -8.07
CA LEU A 115 21.79 -6.02 -6.61
C LEU A 115 20.37 -6.44 -6.25
N THR A 116 20.22 -7.41 -5.33
CA THR A 116 18.91 -7.95 -4.97
C THR A 116 18.57 -7.69 -3.51
N VAL A 117 17.32 -7.25 -3.27
CA VAL A 117 16.79 -7.00 -1.94
C VAL A 117 15.50 -7.79 -1.75
N ALA A 118 15.39 -8.50 -0.64
CA ALA A 118 14.15 -9.13 -0.21
C ALA A 118 13.46 -8.27 0.87
N VAL A 119 12.14 -8.06 0.73
CA VAL A 119 11.30 -7.44 1.78
C VAL A 119 10.28 -8.48 2.20
N THR A 120 10.46 -9.08 3.38
CA THR A 120 9.59 -10.18 3.83
C THR A 120 9.29 -10.11 5.34
N ASN A 121 8.28 -10.86 5.76
CA ASN A 121 7.95 -11.02 7.19
C ASN A 121 8.43 -12.37 7.77
N ASP A 122 9.26 -13.12 7.05
CA ASP A 122 9.83 -14.39 7.49
C ASP A 122 11.34 -14.42 7.21
N LEU A 123 12.14 -14.35 8.29
CA LEU A 123 13.61 -14.38 8.25
C LEU A 123 14.18 -15.67 7.62
N GLN A 124 13.42 -16.75 7.68
CA GLN A 124 13.82 -18.06 7.15
C GLN A 124 13.24 -18.36 5.77
N SER A 125 12.54 -17.40 5.17
CA SER A 125 11.95 -17.59 3.85
C SER A 125 12.99 -17.72 2.75
N PRO A 126 12.68 -18.43 1.65
CA PRO A 126 13.57 -18.55 0.50
C PRO A 126 14.07 -17.20 -0.02
N MET A 127 13.18 -16.20 -0.11
CA MET A 127 13.55 -14.87 -0.57
C MET A 127 14.52 -14.16 0.38
N ALA A 128 14.28 -14.25 1.71
CA ALA A 128 15.15 -13.64 2.72
C ALA A 128 16.56 -14.23 2.68
N GLN A 129 16.68 -15.54 2.42
CA GLN A 129 17.97 -16.22 2.32
C GLN A 129 18.67 -15.99 0.98
N PHE A 130 17.92 -15.65 -0.06
CA PHE A 130 18.45 -15.48 -1.41
C PHE A 130 18.93 -14.05 -1.71
N GLY A 131 18.23 -13.02 -1.21
CA GLY A 131 18.58 -11.61 -1.43
C GLY A 131 19.98 -11.26 -0.91
N ASP A 132 20.66 -10.33 -1.56
CA ASP A 132 21.92 -9.78 -1.06
C ASP A 132 21.68 -8.98 0.24
N TYR A 133 20.49 -8.38 0.34
CA TYR A 133 19.98 -7.71 1.55
C TYR A 133 18.56 -8.17 1.86
N HIS A 134 18.22 -8.19 3.16
CA HIS A 134 16.87 -8.47 3.64
C HIS A 134 16.36 -7.33 4.52
N LEU A 135 15.25 -6.72 4.12
CA LEU A 135 14.50 -5.77 4.93
C LEU A 135 13.33 -6.50 5.59
N TYR A 136 13.35 -6.54 6.91
CA TYR A 136 12.41 -7.34 7.68
C TYR A 136 11.18 -6.54 8.09
N CYS A 137 9.99 -7.02 7.74
CA CYS A 137 8.72 -6.38 8.10
C CYS A 137 8.41 -6.42 9.61
N ASN A 138 9.01 -7.33 10.36
CA ASN A 138 8.87 -7.47 11.81
C ASN A 138 7.41 -7.33 12.34
N ALA A 139 6.45 -7.76 11.53
CA ALA A 139 5.03 -7.62 11.85
C ALA A 139 4.51 -8.74 12.78
N GLY A 140 5.37 -9.69 13.16
CA GLY A 140 4.95 -10.89 13.86
C GLY A 140 4.04 -11.77 13.01
N LEU A 141 3.31 -12.69 13.64
CA LEU A 141 2.38 -13.55 12.92
C LEU A 141 1.16 -12.75 12.45
N GLU A 142 0.87 -12.84 11.16
CA GLU A 142 -0.34 -12.32 10.54
C GLU A 142 -1.18 -13.49 10.04
N GLU A 143 -2.29 -13.76 10.74
CA GLU A 143 -3.14 -14.95 10.54
C GLU A 143 -4.29 -14.71 9.57
N SER A 144 -4.80 -13.45 9.48
CA SER A 144 -5.86 -13.11 8.54
C SER A 144 -5.37 -13.29 7.10
N VAL A 145 -6.23 -13.79 6.22
CA VAL A 145 -5.88 -14.01 4.81
C VAL A 145 -5.57 -12.66 4.14
N ALA A 146 -6.43 -11.69 4.33
CA ALA A 146 -6.24 -10.32 3.86
C ALA A 146 -5.12 -9.64 4.67
N ALA A 147 -4.04 -9.24 4.01
CA ALA A 147 -2.91 -8.58 4.65
C ALA A 147 -3.29 -7.20 5.23
N THR A 148 -2.75 -6.88 6.40
CA THR A 148 -2.99 -5.61 7.09
C THR A 148 -1.67 -4.98 7.57
N LYS A 149 -1.16 -5.42 8.73
CA LYS A 149 0.06 -4.89 9.33
C LYS A 149 1.32 -5.16 8.49
N THR A 150 1.36 -6.25 7.72
CA THR A 150 2.47 -6.52 6.81
C THR A 150 2.51 -5.56 5.64
N PHE A 151 1.36 -5.07 5.15
CA PHE A 151 1.30 -4.04 4.12
C PHE A 151 1.93 -2.73 4.57
N THR A 152 1.49 -2.21 5.71
CA THR A 152 2.04 -0.96 6.26
C THR A 152 3.50 -1.11 6.66
N SER A 153 3.93 -2.30 7.13
CA SER A 153 5.34 -2.58 7.37
C SER A 153 6.18 -2.56 6.11
N GLN A 154 5.71 -3.17 5.01
CA GLN A 154 6.38 -3.13 3.71
C GLN A 154 6.51 -1.68 3.22
N MET A 155 5.42 -0.90 3.28
CA MET A 155 5.47 0.53 2.95
C MET A 155 6.52 1.26 3.78
N TYR A 156 6.56 1.03 5.09
CA TYR A 156 7.45 1.74 6.01
C TYR A 156 8.93 1.46 5.74
N VAL A 157 9.31 0.18 5.60
CA VAL A 157 10.72 -0.16 5.33
C VAL A 157 11.18 0.32 3.96
N LEU A 158 10.28 0.30 2.95
CA LEU A 158 10.56 0.84 1.62
C LEU A 158 10.65 2.37 1.63
N ALA A 159 9.83 3.05 2.44
CA ALA A 159 9.91 4.50 2.64
C ALA A 159 11.21 4.89 3.35
N MET A 160 11.63 4.14 4.37
CA MET A 160 12.93 4.33 5.01
C MET A 160 14.08 4.19 4.00
N LEU A 161 14.03 3.16 3.14
CA LEU A 161 15.03 2.98 2.09
C LEU A 161 15.08 4.20 1.15
N ALA A 162 13.93 4.67 0.68
CA ALA A 162 13.86 5.84 -0.20
C ALA A 162 14.39 7.11 0.48
N ALA A 163 14.05 7.33 1.78
CA ALA A 163 14.48 8.48 2.54
C ALA A 163 16.01 8.48 2.79
N VAL A 164 16.58 7.33 3.19
CA VAL A 164 18.03 7.21 3.42
C VAL A 164 18.81 7.31 2.11
N TRP A 165 18.30 6.72 1.02
CA TRP A 165 18.95 6.77 -0.29
C TRP A 165 18.92 8.18 -0.90
N GLY A 166 17.81 8.89 -0.73
CA GLY A 166 17.65 10.28 -1.19
C GLY A 166 18.21 11.34 -0.23
N ASP A 167 18.90 10.94 0.84
CA ASP A 167 19.41 11.84 1.90
C ASP A 167 18.32 12.79 2.44
N ASN A 168 17.07 12.28 2.60
CA ASN A 168 15.88 13.06 2.98
C ASN A 168 15.55 12.91 4.47
N GLU A 169 16.24 13.69 5.31
CA GLU A 169 16.04 13.70 6.77
C GLU A 169 14.62 14.17 7.17
N ALA A 170 14.00 15.06 6.40
CA ALA A 170 12.65 15.54 6.67
C ALA A 170 11.64 14.39 6.55
N MET A 171 11.78 13.54 5.54
CA MET A 171 10.94 12.35 5.36
C MET A 171 11.17 11.33 6.48
N LEU A 172 12.42 11.12 6.91
CA LEU A 172 12.73 10.24 8.05
C LEU A 172 12.05 10.73 9.33
N ALA A 173 12.11 12.04 9.61
CA ALA A 173 11.42 12.62 10.75
C ALA A 173 9.90 12.41 10.68
N LYS A 174 9.30 12.53 9.48
CA LYS A 174 7.86 12.27 9.30
C LYS A 174 7.49 10.80 9.45
N LEU A 175 8.35 9.88 9.04
CA LEU A 175 8.15 8.45 9.29
C LEU A 175 8.14 8.13 10.80
N ASP A 176 8.96 8.80 11.60
CA ASP A 176 8.97 8.63 13.05
C ASP A 176 7.65 9.09 13.72
N GLU A 177 6.88 9.98 13.09
CA GLU A 177 5.56 10.42 13.58
C GLU A 177 4.42 9.43 13.25
N VAL A 178 4.59 8.58 12.23
CA VAL A 178 3.54 7.68 11.71
C VAL A 178 2.95 6.75 12.79
N PRO A 179 3.75 6.06 13.64
CA PRO A 179 3.17 5.16 14.64
C PRO A 179 2.19 5.85 15.58
N GLY A 180 2.56 7.04 16.09
CA GLY A 180 1.69 7.83 16.97
C GLY A 180 0.43 8.34 16.27
N ALA A 181 0.54 8.76 15.02
CA ALA A 181 -0.61 9.19 14.23
C ALA A 181 -1.58 8.03 13.92
N VAL A 182 -1.05 6.83 13.67
CA VAL A 182 -1.88 5.61 13.49
C VAL A 182 -2.57 5.25 14.80
N GLU A 183 -1.90 5.34 15.95
CA GLU A 183 -2.52 5.12 17.26
C GLU A 183 -3.65 6.13 17.52
N GLN A 184 -3.41 7.41 17.25
CA GLN A 184 -4.41 8.45 17.34
C GLN A 184 -5.62 8.15 16.43
N LEU A 185 -5.40 7.80 15.16
CA LEU A 185 -6.46 7.45 14.22
C LEU A 185 -7.30 6.28 14.74
N LEU A 186 -6.65 5.22 15.21
CA LEU A 186 -7.33 4.02 15.72
C LEU A 186 -8.18 4.29 16.98
N SER A 187 -7.92 5.37 17.71
CA SER A 187 -8.70 5.73 18.91
C SER A 187 -10.14 6.19 18.59
N TYR A 188 -10.42 6.66 17.36
CA TYR A 188 -11.74 7.17 16.99
C TYR A 188 -12.30 6.58 15.70
N ILE A 189 -11.48 6.27 14.71
CA ILE A 189 -11.93 5.87 13.37
C ILE A 189 -12.83 4.61 13.35
N PRO A 190 -12.61 3.58 14.20
CA PRO A 190 -13.51 2.43 14.22
C PRO A 190 -14.95 2.82 14.58
N HIS A 191 -15.10 3.72 15.55
CA HIS A 191 -16.40 4.22 15.98
C HIS A 191 -17.06 5.09 14.92
N ASP A 192 -16.30 5.95 14.25
CA ASP A 192 -16.84 6.82 13.20
C ASP A 192 -17.30 6.02 11.99
N ILE A 193 -16.58 4.98 11.61
CA ILE A 193 -17.00 4.03 10.58
C ILE A 193 -18.30 3.32 10.99
N GLU A 194 -18.42 2.88 12.24
CA GLU A 194 -19.63 2.19 12.74
C GLU A 194 -20.91 3.01 12.61
N LYS A 195 -20.83 4.35 12.67
CA LYS A 195 -21.98 5.25 12.50
C LYS A 195 -22.62 5.15 11.11
N ILE A 196 -21.84 4.85 10.09
CA ILE A 196 -22.29 4.88 8.69
C ILE A 196 -22.28 3.53 7.98
N ILE A 197 -21.56 2.55 8.50
CA ILE A 197 -21.22 1.33 7.75
C ILE A 197 -22.44 0.49 7.36
N GLN A 198 -23.54 0.56 8.13
CA GLN A 198 -24.79 -0.15 7.83
C GLN A 198 -25.40 0.29 6.49
N ARG A 199 -25.19 1.54 6.09
CA ARG A 199 -25.64 2.08 4.80
C ARG A 199 -25.08 1.30 3.62
N TYR A 200 -23.87 0.78 3.75
CA TYR A 200 -23.13 0.08 2.68
C TYR A 200 -23.33 -1.44 2.69
N ARG A 201 -24.22 -1.95 3.54
CA ARG A 201 -24.47 -3.40 3.66
C ARG A 201 -24.80 -4.06 2.32
N TYR A 202 -25.50 -3.40 1.44
CA TYR A 202 -25.95 -3.92 0.14
C TYR A 202 -25.11 -3.41 -1.03
N MET A 203 -24.03 -2.67 -0.78
CA MET A 203 -23.12 -2.22 -1.82
C MET A 203 -22.50 -3.42 -2.55
N GLU A 204 -22.52 -3.40 -3.88
CA GLU A 204 -22.01 -4.49 -4.73
C GLU A 204 -20.85 -4.06 -5.64
N ASN A 205 -20.74 -2.77 -5.94
CA ASN A 205 -19.71 -2.21 -6.80
C ASN A 205 -19.39 -0.77 -6.43
N GLY A 206 -18.34 -0.22 -7.03
CA GLY A 206 -17.93 1.15 -6.85
C GLY A 206 -16.49 1.40 -7.25
N PHE A 207 -16.02 2.59 -6.93
CA PHE A 207 -14.67 3.03 -7.28
C PHE A 207 -13.89 3.46 -6.04
N VAL A 208 -12.57 3.35 -6.14
CA VAL A 208 -11.65 3.94 -5.17
C VAL A 208 -10.69 4.83 -5.94
N LEU A 209 -10.63 6.09 -5.59
CA LEU A 209 -9.87 7.10 -6.30
C LEU A 209 -8.81 7.74 -5.40
N SER A 210 -7.66 8.01 -5.95
CA SER A 210 -6.63 8.84 -5.35
C SER A 210 -5.64 9.32 -6.40
N ARG A 211 -4.58 10.01 -5.98
CA ARG A 211 -3.48 10.42 -6.85
C ARG A 211 -2.15 10.43 -6.10
N GLY A 212 -1.02 10.32 -6.83
CA GLY A 212 0.31 10.35 -6.24
C GLY A 212 0.58 9.14 -5.34
N THR A 213 1.27 9.36 -4.23
CA THR A 213 1.69 8.32 -3.27
C THR A 213 0.52 7.48 -2.74
N SER A 214 -0.67 8.09 -2.63
CA SER A 214 -1.89 7.42 -2.13
C SER A 214 -2.56 6.49 -3.13
N MET A 215 -2.09 6.43 -4.40
CA MET A 215 -2.58 5.45 -5.38
C MET A 215 -2.43 4.01 -4.90
N ALA A 216 -1.32 3.71 -4.20
CA ALA A 216 -1.10 2.40 -3.59
C ALA A 216 -2.25 2.01 -2.65
N VAL A 217 -2.76 2.97 -1.88
CA VAL A 217 -3.88 2.74 -0.95
C VAL A 217 -5.21 2.61 -1.70
N ALA A 218 -5.41 3.33 -2.80
CA ALA A 218 -6.61 3.15 -3.62
C ALA A 218 -6.70 1.71 -4.16
N PHE A 219 -5.60 1.15 -4.66
CA PHE A 219 -5.54 -0.24 -5.10
C PHE A 219 -5.66 -1.22 -3.93
N GLU A 220 -5.04 -0.93 -2.79
CA GLU A 220 -5.15 -1.78 -1.60
C GLU A 220 -6.57 -1.81 -1.04
N THR A 221 -7.26 -0.66 -1.00
CA THR A 221 -8.67 -0.56 -0.59
C THR A 221 -9.56 -1.39 -1.51
N MET A 222 -9.38 -1.24 -2.82
CA MET A 222 -10.06 -2.07 -3.81
C MET A 222 -9.86 -3.55 -3.50
N LEU A 223 -8.62 -3.99 -3.30
CA LEU A 223 -8.29 -5.38 -3.05
C LEU A 223 -8.92 -5.88 -1.74
N LYS A 224 -8.80 -5.13 -0.65
CA LYS A 224 -9.41 -5.50 0.65
C LYS A 224 -10.92 -5.69 0.54
N LEU A 225 -11.61 -4.78 -0.15
CA LEU A 225 -13.05 -4.89 -0.38
C LEU A 225 -13.42 -6.06 -1.29
N GLN A 226 -12.61 -6.39 -2.28
CA GLN A 226 -12.79 -7.59 -3.10
C GLN A 226 -12.60 -8.86 -2.29
N GLU A 227 -11.53 -8.97 -1.51
CA GLU A 227 -11.17 -10.17 -0.74
C GLU A 227 -12.17 -10.46 0.38
N THR A 228 -12.54 -9.46 1.16
CA THR A 228 -13.31 -9.65 2.39
C THR A 228 -14.81 -9.40 2.22
N ASN A 229 -15.19 -8.50 1.30
CA ASN A 229 -16.58 -8.08 1.08
C ASN A 229 -17.17 -8.60 -0.22
N TYR A 230 -16.36 -9.20 -1.11
CA TYR A 230 -16.76 -9.75 -2.41
C TYR A 230 -17.50 -8.73 -3.29
N VAL A 231 -17.10 -7.46 -3.21
CA VAL A 231 -17.65 -6.36 -4.00
C VAL A 231 -16.80 -6.10 -5.23
N LYS A 232 -17.40 -5.64 -6.30
CA LYS A 232 -16.73 -5.36 -7.57
C LYS A 232 -16.18 -3.93 -7.54
N MET A 233 -15.11 -3.72 -6.78
CA MET A 233 -14.43 -2.42 -6.71
C MET A 233 -13.38 -2.27 -7.80
N LYS A 234 -13.17 -1.04 -8.28
CA LYS A 234 -12.08 -0.66 -9.18
C LYS A 234 -11.32 0.55 -8.62
N GLY A 235 -9.99 0.45 -8.61
CA GLY A 235 -9.10 1.54 -8.21
C GLY A 235 -8.59 2.31 -9.43
N TYR A 236 -8.55 3.64 -9.35
CA TYR A 236 -8.00 4.50 -10.41
C TYR A 236 -7.24 5.69 -9.86
N ALA A 237 -6.22 6.13 -10.60
CA ALA A 237 -5.74 7.48 -10.42
C ALA A 237 -6.82 8.48 -10.86
N VAL A 238 -6.98 9.58 -10.11
CA VAL A 238 -7.91 10.65 -10.48
C VAL A 238 -7.68 11.11 -11.93
N SER A 239 -6.41 11.24 -12.36
CA SER A 239 -6.07 11.59 -13.74
C SER A 239 -6.63 10.59 -14.75
N ASP A 240 -6.46 9.29 -14.51
CA ASP A 240 -6.88 8.25 -15.44
C ASP A 240 -8.41 8.09 -15.45
N PHE A 241 -9.05 8.42 -14.33
CA PHE A 241 -10.50 8.34 -14.19
C PHE A 241 -11.22 9.29 -15.15
N TRP A 242 -10.65 10.47 -15.43
CA TRP A 242 -11.15 11.41 -16.42
C TRP A 242 -11.15 10.85 -17.85
N HIS A 243 -10.25 9.90 -18.16
CA HIS A 243 -10.03 9.37 -19.52
C HIS A 243 -10.90 8.15 -19.86
N GLY A 244 -12.15 8.12 -19.36
CA GLY A 244 -13.13 7.10 -19.73
C GLY A 244 -13.90 6.51 -18.55
N PRO A 245 -13.27 6.02 -17.47
CA PRO A 245 -13.98 5.38 -16.36
C PRO A 245 -15.07 6.25 -15.71
N LEU A 246 -14.93 7.57 -15.71
CA LEU A 246 -15.93 8.53 -15.22
C LEU A 246 -17.30 8.36 -15.88
N ALA A 247 -17.37 7.89 -17.12
CA ALA A 247 -18.62 7.61 -17.82
C ALA A 247 -19.47 6.51 -17.14
N GLN A 248 -18.89 5.73 -16.22
CA GLN A 248 -19.62 4.70 -15.44
C GLN A 248 -20.28 5.26 -14.18
N VAL A 249 -20.06 6.54 -13.86
CA VAL A 249 -20.59 7.20 -12.66
C VAL A 249 -21.93 7.85 -12.97
N ASP A 250 -22.93 7.50 -12.18
CA ASP A 250 -24.26 8.08 -12.17
C ASP A 250 -24.66 8.43 -10.72
N GLU A 251 -25.89 8.96 -10.54
CA GLU A 251 -26.42 9.28 -9.21
C GLU A 251 -26.41 8.04 -8.29
N GLY A 252 -25.84 8.21 -7.09
CA GLY A 252 -25.72 7.14 -6.10
C GLY A 252 -24.57 6.16 -6.33
N THR A 253 -23.77 6.32 -7.38
CA THR A 253 -22.55 5.49 -7.56
C THR A 253 -21.62 5.65 -6.37
N PHE A 254 -21.24 4.53 -5.73
CA PHE A 254 -20.36 4.53 -4.57
C PHE A 254 -18.90 4.80 -4.95
N VAL A 255 -18.30 5.78 -4.30
CA VAL A 255 -16.89 6.16 -4.50
C VAL A 255 -16.20 6.39 -3.16
N ILE A 256 -15.00 5.83 -2.97
CA ILE A 256 -14.08 6.26 -1.91
C ILE A 256 -13.02 7.15 -2.57
N LEU A 257 -12.87 8.38 -2.09
CA LEU A 257 -11.84 9.32 -2.55
C LEU A 257 -10.87 9.63 -1.43
N TYR A 258 -9.59 9.30 -1.64
CA TYR A 258 -8.48 9.74 -0.78
C TYR A 258 -7.91 11.04 -1.33
N ALA A 259 -7.95 12.09 -0.53
CA ALA A 259 -7.48 13.43 -0.89
C ALA A 259 -6.41 13.91 0.10
N PRO A 260 -5.14 13.47 -0.06
CA PRO A 260 -4.06 13.95 0.78
C PRO A 260 -3.77 15.43 0.50
N GLU A 261 -3.50 16.20 1.55
CA GLU A 261 -2.98 17.55 1.40
C GLU A 261 -1.57 17.51 0.80
N GLY A 262 -1.30 18.37 -0.17
CA GLY A 262 -0.02 18.41 -0.86
C GLY A 262 -0.14 18.59 -2.37
N PRO A 263 0.85 18.15 -3.16
CA PRO A 263 0.95 18.46 -4.59
C PRO A 263 -0.24 18.00 -5.45
N VAL A 264 -0.96 16.97 -5.01
CA VAL A 264 -2.08 16.37 -5.78
C VAL A 264 -3.46 16.78 -5.25
N PHE A 265 -3.52 17.60 -4.21
CA PHE A 265 -4.74 17.94 -3.50
C PHE A 265 -5.79 18.61 -4.40
N GLU A 266 -5.40 19.61 -5.19
CA GLU A 266 -6.32 20.33 -6.07
C GLU A 266 -6.96 19.40 -7.12
N ASN A 267 -6.22 18.42 -7.64
CA ASN A 267 -6.80 17.45 -8.57
C ASN A 267 -7.86 16.56 -7.88
N CYS A 268 -7.65 16.22 -6.62
CA CYS A 268 -8.64 15.47 -5.84
C CYS A 268 -9.88 16.32 -5.55
N LYS A 269 -9.72 17.63 -5.26
CA LYS A 269 -10.83 18.56 -5.08
C LYS A 269 -11.67 18.74 -6.35
N GLU A 270 -11.02 18.89 -7.50
CA GLU A 270 -11.70 18.96 -8.80
C GLU A 270 -12.52 17.69 -9.08
N MET A 271 -11.95 16.52 -8.80
CA MET A 271 -12.68 15.25 -8.93
C MET A 271 -13.85 15.17 -7.94
N LEU A 272 -13.65 15.58 -6.69
CA LEU A 272 -14.70 15.60 -5.68
C LEU A 272 -15.88 16.47 -6.13
N ALA A 273 -15.61 17.69 -6.60
CA ALA A 273 -16.64 18.59 -7.11
C ALA A 273 -17.39 17.98 -8.32
N LYS A 274 -16.67 17.26 -9.18
CA LYS A 274 -17.28 16.58 -10.33
C LYS A 274 -18.19 15.42 -9.90
N LEU A 275 -17.75 14.62 -8.93
CA LEU A 275 -18.56 13.53 -8.36
C LEU A 275 -19.82 14.05 -7.65
N ASP A 276 -19.69 15.17 -6.95
CA ASP A 276 -20.84 15.85 -6.32
C ASP A 276 -21.85 16.36 -7.35
N ASP A 277 -21.38 16.96 -8.45
CA ASP A 277 -22.20 17.44 -9.56
C ASP A 277 -23.00 16.31 -10.21
N ILE A 278 -22.43 15.11 -10.31
CA ILE A 278 -23.10 13.91 -10.82
C ILE A 278 -24.10 13.32 -9.79
N GLY A 279 -23.92 13.60 -8.52
CA GLY A 279 -24.70 13.00 -7.44
C GLY A 279 -24.18 11.65 -6.97
N ALA A 280 -22.87 11.37 -7.14
CA ALA A 280 -22.26 10.18 -6.62
C ALA A 280 -22.23 10.14 -5.09
N GLU A 281 -22.31 8.96 -4.50
CA GLU A 281 -22.17 8.76 -3.06
C GLU A 281 -20.69 8.62 -2.67
N VAL A 282 -20.09 9.73 -2.23
CA VAL A 282 -18.65 9.80 -1.96
C VAL A 282 -18.35 9.66 -0.48
N ILE A 283 -17.53 8.65 -0.12
CA ILE A 283 -16.76 8.64 1.13
C ILE A 283 -15.47 9.40 0.87
N LEU A 284 -15.33 10.56 1.50
CA LEU A 284 -14.11 11.35 1.45
C LEU A 284 -13.22 11.05 2.65
N VAL A 285 -11.95 10.76 2.41
CA VAL A 285 -10.94 10.59 3.46
C VAL A 285 -9.78 11.56 3.18
N SER A 286 -9.52 12.45 4.13
CA SER A 286 -8.51 13.50 3.95
C SER A 286 -7.86 13.90 5.28
N ASP A 287 -6.66 14.45 5.21
CA ASP A 287 -5.96 15.14 6.31
C ASP A 287 -6.16 16.66 6.26
N ASN A 288 -7.02 17.16 5.36
CA ASN A 288 -7.42 18.57 5.28
C ASN A 288 -8.81 18.75 5.91
N GLU A 289 -8.85 19.56 6.98
CA GLU A 289 -10.07 19.80 7.75
C GLU A 289 -11.14 20.56 6.95
N GLU A 290 -10.75 21.49 6.08
CA GLU A 290 -11.69 22.34 5.34
C GLU A 290 -12.57 21.55 4.38
N ILE A 291 -11.99 20.57 3.66
CA ILE A 291 -12.75 19.80 2.67
C ILE A 291 -13.60 18.68 3.32
N VAL A 292 -13.30 18.32 4.57
CA VAL A 292 -14.06 17.36 5.37
C VAL A 292 -15.20 18.04 6.14
N ALA A 293 -15.01 19.29 6.56
CA ALA A 293 -15.96 20.01 7.44
C ALA A 293 -17.36 20.11 6.83
N GLY A 294 -18.36 19.72 7.60
CA GLY A 294 -19.79 19.82 7.22
C GLY A 294 -20.21 18.85 6.11
N ARG A 295 -19.32 17.98 5.65
CA ARG A 295 -19.60 17.02 4.59
C ARG A 295 -20.05 15.68 5.18
N PRO A 296 -21.20 15.11 4.75
CA PRO A 296 -21.60 13.78 5.15
C PRO A 296 -20.62 12.74 4.62
N PHE A 297 -20.47 11.62 5.33
CA PHE A 297 -19.64 10.49 4.92
C PHE A 297 -18.17 10.88 4.64
N SER A 298 -17.63 11.79 5.44
CA SER A 298 -16.24 12.18 5.37
C SER A 298 -15.49 11.82 6.65
N PHE A 299 -14.18 11.54 6.49
CA PHE A 299 -13.32 11.13 7.58
C PHE A 299 -12.05 11.97 7.58
N LEU A 300 -11.81 12.67 8.67
CA LEU A 300 -10.58 13.38 8.92
C LEU A 300 -9.57 12.39 9.51
N VAL A 301 -8.37 12.33 8.92
CA VAL A 301 -7.23 11.61 9.50
C VAL A 301 -6.22 12.60 10.07
N PRO A 302 -5.33 12.18 11.00
CA PRO A 302 -4.30 13.06 11.53
C PRO A 302 -3.42 13.67 10.43
N LYS A 303 -3.12 14.97 10.54
CA LYS A 303 -2.28 15.69 9.58
C LYS A 303 -0.81 15.56 9.93
N LEU A 304 -0.03 14.95 9.03
CA LEU A 304 1.42 14.79 9.20
C LEU A 304 2.24 15.84 8.40
N GLY A 305 1.58 16.61 7.53
CA GLY A 305 2.22 17.68 6.76
C GLY A 305 3.17 17.21 5.64
N CYS A 306 3.04 15.95 5.24
CA CYS A 306 3.73 15.37 4.08
C CYS A 306 2.85 14.30 3.44
N ASP A 307 2.51 14.46 2.17
CA ASP A 307 1.73 13.48 1.41
C ASP A 307 2.47 12.13 1.22
N CYS A 308 3.77 12.12 1.49
CA CYS A 308 4.56 10.90 1.46
C CYS A 308 4.22 9.91 2.59
N VAL A 309 3.65 10.37 3.71
CA VAL A 309 3.28 9.54 4.88
C VAL A 309 1.76 9.44 5.11
N SER A 310 0.95 10.33 4.53
CA SER A 310 -0.52 10.23 4.62
C SER A 310 -1.07 8.86 4.18
N PRO A 311 -0.45 8.12 3.20
CA PRO A 311 -0.89 6.79 2.81
C PRO A 311 -0.97 5.76 3.94
N PHE A 312 -0.19 5.88 5.00
CA PHE A 312 -0.29 4.98 6.16
C PHE A 312 -1.64 5.11 6.87
N LEU A 313 -2.10 6.34 7.06
CA LEU A 313 -3.36 6.62 7.72
C LEU A 313 -4.56 6.18 6.87
N PHE A 314 -4.49 6.43 5.57
CA PHE A 314 -5.49 5.97 4.61
C PHE A 314 -5.54 4.43 4.52
N ALA A 315 -4.40 3.75 4.61
CA ALA A 315 -4.33 2.29 4.63
C ALA A 315 -5.04 1.72 5.87
N VAL A 316 -4.81 2.30 7.04
CA VAL A 316 -5.46 1.89 8.29
C VAL A 316 -6.98 2.13 8.22
N PHE A 317 -7.41 3.28 7.69
CA PHE A 317 -8.83 3.54 7.42
C PHE A 317 -9.43 2.48 6.49
N ALA A 318 -8.78 2.21 5.35
CA ALA A 318 -9.23 1.23 4.36
C ALA A 318 -9.43 -0.16 4.95
N GLN A 319 -8.46 -0.63 5.71
CA GLN A 319 -8.47 -1.92 6.38
C GLN A 319 -9.60 -2.01 7.41
N MET A 320 -9.75 -0.96 8.23
CA MET A 320 -10.83 -0.91 9.25
C MET A 320 -12.21 -0.84 8.59
N PHE A 321 -12.37 -0.02 7.55
CA PHE A 321 -13.62 0.06 6.78
C PHE A 321 -13.99 -1.29 6.17
N ALA A 322 -13.05 -1.98 5.50
CA ALA A 322 -13.28 -3.30 4.94
C ALA A 322 -13.65 -4.32 6.01
N CYS A 323 -12.96 -4.32 7.15
CA CYS A 323 -13.23 -5.21 8.27
C CYS A 323 -14.64 -5.01 8.85
N LYS A 324 -15.04 -3.75 9.14
CA LYS A 324 -16.36 -3.43 9.68
C LYS A 324 -17.47 -3.73 8.66
N LEU A 325 -17.26 -3.43 7.39
CA LEU A 325 -18.22 -3.76 6.33
C LEU A 325 -18.41 -5.27 6.19
N THR A 326 -17.36 -6.06 6.36
CA THR A 326 -17.42 -7.53 6.32
C THR A 326 -18.36 -8.05 7.41
N ALA A 327 -18.25 -7.53 8.63
CA ALA A 327 -19.11 -7.89 9.75
C ALA A 327 -20.59 -7.54 9.48
N VAL A 328 -20.84 -6.33 8.95
CA VAL A 328 -22.20 -5.87 8.59
C VAL A 328 -22.83 -6.70 7.49
N LYS A 329 -22.03 -7.18 6.53
CA LYS A 329 -22.47 -8.12 5.48
C LYS A 329 -22.66 -9.57 6.00
N GLY A 330 -22.41 -9.83 7.30
CA GLY A 330 -22.52 -11.17 7.90
C GLY A 330 -21.45 -12.14 7.38
N ARG A 331 -20.25 -11.64 7.04
CA ARG A 331 -19.14 -12.41 6.50
C ARG A 331 -18.00 -12.50 7.51
N ASN A 332 -17.04 -13.40 7.26
CA ASN A 332 -15.86 -13.56 8.09
C ASN A 332 -14.60 -13.03 7.36
N PRO A 333 -13.95 -11.94 7.83
CA PRO A 333 -12.76 -11.41 7.20
C PRO A 333 -11.54 -12.32 7.38
N ASP A 334 -11.55 -13.21 8.39
CA ASP A 334 -10.42 -14.09 8.69
C ASP A 334 -10.37 -15.33 7.77
N ALA A 335 -11.49 -15.66 7.12
CA ALA A 335 -11.63 -16.82 6.24
C ALA A 335 -12.44 -16.46 4.98
N PRO A 336 -11.92 -15.61 4.09
CA PRO A 336 -12.58 -15.27 2.83
C PRO A 336 -12.68 -16.52 1.92
N ARG A 337 -13.79 -16.60 1.18
CA ARG A 337 -14.02 -17.72 0.26
C ARG A 337 -12.99 -17.74 -0.87
N ASN A 338 -12.61 -18.96 -1.30
CA ASN A 338 -11.73 -19.21 -2.45
C ASN A 338 -10.31 -18.63 -2.31
N LEU A 339 -9.88 -18.17 -1.14
CA LEU A 339 -8.56 -17.64 -0.89
C LEU A 339 -7.84 -18.44 0.22
N ASN A 340 -6.53 -18.56 0.08
CA ASN A 340 -5.62 -19.08 1.08
C ASN A 340 -4.60 -18.03 1.47
N LYS A 341 -4.05 -18.11 2.71
CA LYS A 341 -3.05 -17.14 3.19
C LYS A 341 -1.80 -17.09 2.31
N VAL A 342 -1.40 -18.21 1.76
CA VAL A 342 -0.27 -18.29 0.82
C VAL A 342 -0.80 -18.80 -0.53
N THR A 343 -0.65 -17.98 -1.55
CA THR A 343 -0.98 -18.35 -2.93
C THR A 343 0.28 -18.84 -3.63
N ILE A 344 0.21 -20.03 -4.21
CA ILE A 344 1.30 -20.59 -5.02
C ILE A 344 0.97 -20.30 -6.48
N THR A 345 1.70 -19.36 -7.08
CA THR A 345 1.67 -19.09 -8.53
C THR A 345 2.87 -19.80 -9.18
N LYS A 346 2.60 -20.46 -10.31
CA LYS A 346 3.62 -21.15 -11.12
C LYS A 346 3.95 -20.30 -12.34
#